data_71380385fbefe6949a1f5fcb7eb0c6a2
#
_entry.id   71380385fbefe6949a1f5fcb7eb0c6a2
#
_cell.length_a   1.000
_cell.length_b   1.000
_cell.length_c   1.000
_cell.angle_alpha   90.00
_cell.angle_beta   90.00
_cell.angle_gamma   90.00
#
_symmetry.space_group_name_H-M   'P 1'
#
loop_
_entity.id
_entity.type
_entity.pdbx_description
1 polymer ?
#
loop_
_entity_poly.entity_id
_entity_poly.type
_entity_poly.pdbx_seq_one_letter_code
_entity_poly.pdbx_strand_id
1 'polypeptide(L)'
;MAIEVETKDCTMLGDAEIEEMANLCAEGPNPFGIGLISKQTEEWVLITTARAGGRLKGFSFSTLERIGGTPAVIVGMASIHRTSKRDTVLRALVAEQLRRAVLAFPDEDVVIGFRFNEPSGFEALRALTDIVPRPGHRASGEERAWGRRFVKRFGLSTLSYDERRFVSPGKGTPACVFDHTSLKPEKLDADVAAYFDSLDVAEGDVLVAFGWALAEDLEKHL
;
A
#
# COMPACT_ATOMS: atom_id res chain seq x y z
N MET A 1 23.91 -6.72 -5.22
CA MET A 1 23.31 -7.63 -4.23
C MET A 1 21.84 -7.76 -4.63
N ALA A 2 21.36 -8.99 -4.82
CA ALA A 2 19.98 -9.27 -5.20
C ALA A 2 19.04 -8.91 -4.05
N ILE A 3 17.80 -8.54 -4.38
CA ILE A 3 16.70 -8.41 -3.41
C ILE A 3 16.01 -9.78 -3.36
N GLU A 4 15.94 -10.34 -2.18
CA GLU A 4 15.20 -11.56 -1.88
C GLU A 4 13.85 -11.15 -1.30
N VAL A 5 12.76 -11.71 -1.84
CA VAL A 5 11.40 -11.38 -1.41
C VAL A 5 10.72 -12.67 -0.93
N GLU A 6 10.11 -12.57 0.24
CA GLU A 6 9.36 -13.66 0.85
C GLU A 6 8.00 -13.16 1.33
N THR A 7 6.96 -13.96 1.11
CA THR A 7 5.63 -13.73 1.67
C THR A 7 5.24 -14.90 2.56
N LYS A 8 4.78 -14.58 3.77
CA LYS A 8 4.28 -15.57 4.73
C LYS A 8 3.02 -15.08 5.45
N ASP A 9 2.37 -15.96 6.17
CA ASP A 9 1.27 -15.60 7.04
C ASP A 9 1.76 -14.69 8.19
N CYS A 10 0.98 -13.68 8.56
CA CYS A 10 1.33 -12.76 9.65
C CYS A 10 1.49 -13.48 11.00
N THR A 11 0.78 -14.58 11.21
CA THR A 11 0.91 -15.40 12.44
C THR A 11 2.28 -16.07 12.59
N MET A 12 3.09 -16.11 11.53
CA MET A 12 4.45 -16.64 11.53
C MET A 12 5.52 -15.59 11.89
N LEU A 13 5.13 -14.35 12.13
CA LEU A 13 6.06 -13.30 12.54
C LEU A 13 6.48 -13.49 14.00
N GLY A 14 7.79 -13.50 14.22
CA GLY A 14 8.37 -13.47 15.57
C GLY A 14 8.69 -12.06 16.04
N ASP A 15 8.86 -11.91 17.36
CA ASP A 15 9.15 -10.62 18.00
C ASP A 15 10.40 -9.92 17.42
N ALA A 16 11.44 -10.68 17.10
CA ALA A 16 12.67 -10.15 16.50
C ALA A 16 12.44 -9.53 15.10
N GLU A 17 11.52 -10.09 14.31
CA GLU A 17 11.17 -9.55 12.99
C GLU A 17 10.34 -8.27 13.14
N ILE A 18 9.42 -8.23 14.10
CA ILE A 18 8.63 -7.04 14.43
C ILE A 18 9.55 -5.91 14.90
N GLU A 19 10.55 -6.21 15.72
CA GLU A 19 11.56 -5.24 16.15
C GLU A 19 12.40 -4.74 14.96
N GLU A 20 12.83 -5.62 14.05
CA GLU A 20 13.57 -5.23 12.85
C GLU A 20 12.73 -4.30 11.95
N MET A 21 11.42 -4.56 11.82
CA MET A 21 10.49 -3.70 11.09
C MET A 21 10.35 -2.32 11.76
N ALA A 22 10.21 -2.27 13.08
CA ALA A 22 10.12 -1.02 13.82
C ALA A 22 11.40 -0.18 13.69
N ASN A 23 12.56 -0.82 13.75
CA ASN A 23 13.86 -0.17 13.54
C ASN A 23 13.99 0.40 12.13
N LEU A 24 13.47 -0.30 11.10
CA LEU A 24 13.43 0.22 9.73
C LEU A 24 12.52 1.46 9.64
N CYS A 25 11.35 1.44 10.27
CA CYS A 25 10.41 2.57 10.26
C CYS A 25 10.96 3.80 11.00
N ALA A 26 11.75 3.61 12.06
CA ALA A 26 12.31 4.70 12.86
C ALA A 26 13.20 5.66 12.05
N GLU A 27 13.74 5.22 10.91
CA GLU A 27 14.53 6.04 9.99
C GLU A 27 13.68 6.92 9.06
N GLY A 28 12.35 6.81 9.12
CA GLY A 28 11.43 7.46 8.21
C GLY A 28 10.53 8.52 8.84
N PRO A 29 9.75 9.26 8.01
CA PRO A 29 8.79 10.25 8.48
C PRO A 29 7.61 9.64 9.25
N ASN A 30 7.33 8.35 9.04
CA ASN A 30 6.29 7.61 9.74
C ASN A 30 6.93 6.55 10.67
N PRO A 31 7.40 6.93 11.87
CA PRO A 31 8.06 6.00 12.77
C PRO A 31 7.04 5.07 13.45
N PHE A 32 6.68 4.00 12.77
CA PHE A 32 5.78 2.98 13.28
C PHE A 32 6.48 2.14 14.35
N GLY A 33 6.06 2.31 15.62
CA GLY A 33 6.62 1.57 16.74
C GLY A 33 6.17 0.11 16.80
N ILE A 34 6.87 -0.70 17.62
CA ILE A 34 6.64 -2.14 17.81
C ILE A 34 5.17 -2.44 18.09
N GLY A 35 4.51 -1.72 19.00
CA GLY A 35 3.12 -1.96 19.36
C GLY A 35 2.13 -1.71 18.21
N LEU A 36 2.43 -0.77 17.32
CA LEU A 36 1.62 -0.51 16.13
C LEU A 36 1.80 -1.61 15.09
N ILE A 37 3.04 -2.03 14.83
CA ILE A 37 3.37 -3.11 13.90
C ILE A 37 2.79 -4.44 14.39
N SER A 38 2.88 -4.72 15.69
CA SER A 38 2.27 -5.92 16.31
C SER A 38 0.76 -5.97 16.06
N LYS A 39 0.04 -4.85 16.16
CA LYS A 39 -1.40 -4.80 15.81
C LYS A 39 -1.66 -5.12 14.35
N GLN A 40 -0.75 -4.77 13.44
CA GLN A 40 -0.93 -5.08 12.01
C GLN A 40 -0.90 -6.60 11.76
N THR A 41 -0.22 -7.38 12.59
CA THR A 41 -0.24 -8.86 12.46
C THR A 41 -1.60 -9.47 12.76
N GLU A 42 -2.46 -8.76 13.51
CA GLU A 42 -3.83 -9.18 13.80
C GLU A 42 -4.83 -8.67 12.76
N GLU A 43 -4.51 -7.55 12.08
CA GLU A 43 -5.39 -6.91 11.10
C GLU A 43 -5.22 -7.48 9.68
N TRP A 44 -4.02 -7.98 9.34
CA TRP A 44 -3.67 -8.44 7.99
C TRP A 44 -3.31 -9.92 7.98
N VAL A 45 -3.48 -10.56 6.82
CA VAL A 45 -3.24 -11.99 6.65
C VAL A 45 -1.79 -12.28 6.25
N LEU A 46 -1.24 -11.48 5.35
CA LEU A 46 0.07 -11.71 4.75
C LEU A 46 1.05 -10.58 5.06
N ILE A 47 2.29 -10.99 5.28
CA ILE A 47 3.45 -10.10 5.32
C ILE A 47 4.41 -10.47 4.19
N THR A 48 4.78 -9.48 3.38
CA THR A 48 5.83 -9.59 2.38
C THR A 48 7.05 -8.82 2.86
N THR A 49 8.21 -9.46 2.91
CA THR A 49 9.48 -8.84 3.27
C THR A 49 10.44 -8.84 2.08
N ALA A 50 11.20 -7.77 1.93
CA ALA A 50 12.28 -7.64 0.96
C ALA A 50 13.60 -7.49 1.69
N ARG A 51 14.56 -8.40 1.45
CA ARG A 51 15.87 -8.43 2.10
C ARG A 51 17.01 -8.29 1.11
N ALA A 52 18.13 -7.75 1.55
CA ALA A 52 19.38 -7.73 0.80
C ALA A 52 20.54 -8.08 1.72
N GLY A 53 21.22 -9.20 1.44
CA GLY A 53 22.29 -9.70 2.29
C GLY A 53 21.83 -9.97 3.72
N GLY A 54 20.66 -10.58 3.88
CA GLY A 54 20.01 -10.93 5.15
C GLY A 54 19.36 -9.75 5.89
N ARG A 55 19.58 -8.49 5.49
CA ARG A 55 19.02 -7.30 6.15
C ARG A 55 17.69 -6.89 5.53
N LEU A 56 16.71 -6.58 6.34
CA LEU A 56 15.41 -6.04 5.90
C LEU A 56 15.62 -4.71 5.17
N LYS A 57 14.98 -4.56 4.01
CA LYS A 57 14.99 -3.36 3.17
C LYS A 57 13.61 -2.78 2.93
N GLY A 58 12.58 -3.53 3.18
CA GLY A 58 11.20 -3.11 3.14
C GLY A 58 10.28 -4.25 3.48
N PHE A 59 9.05 -3.90 3.83
CA PHE A 59 7.99 -4.87 4.10
C PHE A 59 6.62 -4.29 3.75
N SER A 60 5.64 -5.15 3.60
CA SER A 60 4.27 -4.78 3.29
C SER A 60 3.28 -5.79 3.87
N PHE A 61 2.31 -5.30 4.63
CA PHE A 61 1.16 -6.08 5.09
C PHE A 61 0.03 -6.03 4.06
N SER A 62 -0.61 -7.16 3.80
CA SER A 62 -1.69 -7.22 2.82
C SER A 62 -2.69 -8.35 3.11
N THR A 63 -3.84 -8.28 2.45
CA THR A 63 -4.83 -9.36 2.40
C THR A 63 -5.29 -9.56 0.98
N LEU A 64 -5.44 -10.82 0.56
CA LEU A 64 -6.07 -11.20 -0.70
C LEU A 64 -7.46 -11.75 -0.36
N GLU A 65 -8.50 -11.17 -0.96
CA GLU A 65 -9.88 -11.55 -0.72
C GLU A 65 -10.78 -11.25 -1.92
N ARG A 66 -12.06 -11.63 -1.82
CA ARG A 66 -13.06 -11.16 -2.78
C ARG A 66 -13.95 -10.09 -2.15
N ILE A 67 -14.05 -8.95 -2.80
CA ILE A 67 -14.95 -7.87 -2.42
C ILE A 67 -16.16 -7.88 -3.36
N GLY A 68 -17.30 -8.37 -2.88
CA GLY A 68 -18.50 -8.50 -3.73
C GLY A 68 -18.33 -9.42 -4.93
N GLY A 69 -17.50 -10.45 -4.78
CA GLY A 69 -17.17 -11.42 -5.85
C GLY A 69 -15.92 -11.05 -6.66
N THR A 70 -15.47 -9.81 -6.67
CA THR A 70 -14.28 -9.36 -7.41
C THR A 70 -13.00 -9.63 -6.61
N PRO A 71 -11.97 -10.25 -7.22
CA PRO A 71 -10.66 -10.41 -6.61
C PRO A 71 -10.04 -9.09 -6.20
N ALA A 72 -9.48 -9.02 -5.01
CA ALA A 72 -8.87 -7.81 -4.48
C ALA A 72 -7.61 -8.09 -3.67
N VAL A 73 -6.62 -7.23 -3.80
CA VAL A 73 -5.48 -7.11 -2.89
C VAL A 73 -5.61 -5.81 -2.11
N ILE A 74 -5.58 -5.90 -0.80
CA ILE A 74 -5.66 -4.74 0.08
C ILE A 74 -4.30 -4.59 0.75
N VAL A 75 -3.59 -3.52 0.42
CA VAL A 75 -2.27 -3.22 0.99
C VAL A 75 -2.45 -2.31 2.19
N GLY A 76 -2.27 -2.85 3.39
CA GLY A 76 -2.58 -2.16 4.64
C GLY A 76 -1.51 -1.16 5.05
N MET A 77 -0.31 -1.64 5.23
CA MET A 77 0.84 -0.88 5.66
C MET A 77 2.08 -1.38 4.93
N ALA A 78 2.96 -0.48 4.56
CA ALA A 78 4.29 -0.83 4.08
C ALA A 78 5.30 0.21 4.55
N SER A 79 6.57 -0.18 4.67
CA SER A 79 7.68 0.75 4.84
C SER A 79 8.90 0.27 4.08
N ILE A 80 9.62 1.23 3.47
CA ILE A 80 10.77 0.96 2.62
C ILE A 80 11.96 1.78 3.11
N HIS A 81 13.07 1.08 3.36
CA HIS A 81 14.32 1.68 3.83
C HIS A 81 14.84 2.74 2.86
N ARG A 82 15.18 3.92 3.36
CA ARG A 82 15.52 5.12 2.57
C ARG A 82 16.95 5.09 2.04
N THR A 83 17.25 4.10 1.21
CA THR A 83 18.54 3.95 0.53
C THR A 83 18.41 4.31 -0.96
N SER A 84 19.56 4.38 -1.66
CA SER A 84 19.59 4.55 -3.11
C SER A 84 18.94 3.39 -3.90
N LYS A 85 18.58 2.29 -3.24
CA LYS A 85 17.91 1.12 -3.83
C LYS A 85 16.41 1.03 -3.52
N ARG A 86 15.82 2.04 -2.86
CA ARG A 86 14.43 1.98 -2.42
C ARG A 86 13.43 1.72 -3.54
N ASP A 87 13.64 2.27 -4.75
CA ASP A 87 12.77 2.01 -5.90
C ASP A 87 12.85 0.54 -6.37
N THR A 88 14.01 -0.11 -6.20
CA THR A 88 14.16 -1.55 -6.50
C THR A 88 13.40 -2.38 -5.47
N VAL A 89 13.47 -1.99 -4.20
CA VAL A 89 12.72 -2.64 -3.11
C VAL A 89 11.21 -2.47 -3.33
N LEU A 90 10.76 -1.26 -3.65
CA LEU A 90 9.36 -0.99 -3.98
C LEU A 90 8.85 -1.91 -5.08
N ARG A 91 9.56 -1.94 -6.22
CA ARG A 91 9.19 -2.81 -7.35
C ARG A 91 9.15 -4.29 -6.97
N ALA A 92 10.09 -4.75 -6.15
CA ALA A 92 10.13 -6.13 -5.70
C ALA A 92 8.94 -6.50 -4.81
N LEU A 93 8.54 -5.61 -3.88
CA LEU A 93 7.35 -5.79 -3.04
C LEU A 93 6.07 -5.81 -3.87
N VAL A 94 5.90 -4.86 -4.79
CA VAL A 94 4.72 -4.78 -5.67
C VAL A 94 4.66 -6.00 -6.60
N ALA A 95 5.78 -6.39 -7.21
CA ALA A 95 5.83 -7.57 -8.08
C ALA A 95 5.42 -8.86 -7.33
N GLU A 96 5.86 -9.03 -6.08
CA GLU A 96 5.43 -10.18 -5.28
C GLU A 96 3.94 -10.14 -4.94
N GLN A 97 3.37 -8.96 -4.67
CA GLN A 97 1.92 -8.82 -4.46
C GLN A 97 1.13 -9.21 -5.72
N LEU A 98 1.59 -8.77 -6.91
CA LEU A 98 0.99 -9.16 -8.19
C LEU A 98 1.15 -10.67 -8.44
N ARG A 99 2.32 -11.24 -8.16
CA ARG A 99 2.56 -12.67 -8.25
C ARG A 99 1.61 -13.47 -7.34
N ARG A 100 1.37 -13.01 -6.12
CA ARG A 100 0.40 -13.63 -5.21
C ARG A 100 -1.03 -13.50 -5.70
N ALA A 101 -1.36 -12.36 -6.31
CA ALA A 101 -2.68 -12.14 -6.88
C ALA A 101 -2.99 -13.14 -8.01
N VAL A 102 -2.06 -13.33 -8.97
CA VAL A 102 -2.27 -14.29 -10.08
C VAL A 102 -2.34 -15.74 -9.60
N LEU A 103 -1.56 -16.11 -8.58
CA LEU A 103 -1.63 -17.45 -7.99
C LEU A 103 -2.96 -17.71 -7.26
N ALA A 104 -3.54 -16.69 -6.64
CA ALA A 104 -4.81 -16.80 -5.92
C ALA A 104 -6.04 -16.68 -6.83
N PHE A 105 -5.92 -15.92 -7.92
CA PHE A 105 -7.00 -15.56 -8.82
C PHE A 105 -6.55 -15.69 -10.29
N PRO A 106 -6.25 -16.92 -10.75
CA PRO A 106 -5.81 -17.13 -12.12
C PRO A 106 -6.91 -16.69 -13.12
N ASP A 107 -6.48 -16.08 -14.22
CA ASP A 107 -7.35 -15.62 -15.32
C ASP A 107 -8.38 -14.55 -14.93
N GLU A 108 -8.20 -13.86 -13.80
CA GLU A 108 -9.11 -12.81 -13.33
C GLU A 108 -8.40 -11.47 -13.17
N ASP A 109 -9.11 -10.38 -13.51
CA ASP A 109 -8.66 -9.03 -13.16
C ASP A 109 -8.75 -8.81 -11.64
N VAL A 110 -7.73 -8.17 -11.09
CA VAL A 110 -7.62 -7.94 -9.64
C VAL A 110 -7.57 -6.45 -9.35
N VAL A 111 -8.42 -5.96 -8.46
CA VAL A 111 -8.33 -4.58 -7.98
C VAL A 111 -7.39 -4.51 -6.78
N ILE A 112 -6.49 -3.53 -6.77
CA ILE A 112 -5.50 -3.36 -5.69
C ILE A 112 -5.69 -2.01 -5.04
N GLY A 113 -5.92 -1.99 -3.72
CA GLY A 113 -6.16 -0.78 -2.96
C GLY A 113 -5.05 -0.46 -1.97
N PHE A 114 -4.79 0.83 -1.81
CA PHE A 114 -3.77 1.42 -0.94
C PHE A 114 -4.33 2.60 -0.17
N ARG A 115 -3.60 3.02 0.88
CA ARG A 115 -3.79 4.29 1.57
C ARG A 115 -2.44 4.99 1.72
N PHE A 116 -2.42 6.27 1.38
CA PHE A 116 -1.23 7.11 1.34
C PHE A 116 -1.42 8.38 2.15
N ASN A 117 -0.36 8.91 2.71
CA ASN A 117 -0.32 10.24 3.33
C ASN A 117 0.68 11.17 2.65
N GLU A 118 1.37 10.70 1.60
CA GLU A 118 2.29 11.49 0.82
C GLU A 118 2.38 10.99 -0.65
N PRO A 119 2.73 11.85 -1.63
CA PRO A 119 2.59 11.54 -3.05
C PRO A 119 3.54 10.45 -3.58
N SER A 120 4.71 10.23 -2.97
CA SER A 120 5.65 9.20 -3.45
C SER A 120 5.06 7.79 -3.43
N GLY A 121 4.07 7.54 -2.57
CA GLY A 121 3.35 6.28 -2.51
C GLY A 121 2.70 5.88 -3.84
N PHE A 122 2.32 6.85 -4.67
CA PHE A 122 1.76 6.60 -6.01
C PHE A 122 2.70 5.86 -6.96
N GLU A 123 4.00 5.83 -6.68
CA GLU A 123 4.93 4.99 -7.44
C GLU A 123 4.58 3.50 -7.36
N ALA A 124 3.90 3.05 -6.31
CA ALA A 124 3.40 1.68 -6.17
C ALA A 124 2.28 1.34 -7.18
N LEU A 125 1.55 2.35 -7.67
CA LEU A 125 0.44 2.17 -8.61
C LEU A 125 0.89 2.06 -10.07
N ARG A 126 2.16 2.29 -10.40
CA ARG A 126 2.66 2.35 -11.80
C ARG A 126 2.42 1.10 -12.63
N ALA A 127 2.27 -0.05 -11.99
CA ALA A 127 1.99 -1.32 -12.67
C ALA A 127 0.48 -1.55 -12.89
N LEU A 128 -0.38 -0.64 -12.45
CA LEU A 128 -1.82 -0.78 -12.50
C LEU A 128 -2.43 0.11 -13.59
N THR A 129 -3.60 -0.29 -14.07
CA THR A 129 -4.44 0.49 -14.98
C THR A 129 -5.62 1.11 -14.23
N ASP A 130 -6.30 2.05 -14.85
CA ASP A 130 -7.50 2.72 -14.30
C ASP A 130 -7.35 3.17 -12.84
N ILE A 131 -6.20 3.77 -12.55
CA ILE A 131 -5.88 4.29 -11.21
C ILE A 131 -6.89 5.35 -10.80
N VAL A 132 -7.36 5.29 -9.56
CA VAL A 132 -8.28 6.27 -8.97
C VAL A 132 -7.77 6.67 -7.58
N PRO A 133 -7.68 7.98 -7.27
CA PRO A 133 -7.88 9.11 -8.18
C PRO A 133 -6.75 9.25 -9.20
N ARG A 134 -7.03 9.90 -10.34
CA ARG A 134 -6.02 10.28 -11.35
C ARG A 134 -6.27 11.68 -11.90
N PRO A 135 -5.22 12.43 -12.26
CA PRO A 135 -5.34 13.78 -12.82
C PRO A 135 -6.27 13.83 -14.03
N GLY A 136 -7.07 14.91 -14.12
CA GLY A 136 -7.98 15.14 -15.24
C GLY A 136 -9.18 14.21 -15.31
N HIS A 137 -9.35 13.26 -14.37
CA HIS A 137 -10.45 12.32 -14.36
C HIS A 137 -11.46 12.61 -13.24
N ARG A 138 -12.73 12.65 -13.60
CA ARG A 138 -13.84 12.70 -12.64
C ARG A 138 -14.36 11.30 -12.37
N ALA A 139 -14.14 10.80 -11.18
CA ALA A 139 -14.53 9.46 -10.78
C ALA A 139 -16.02 9.17 -11.02
N SER A 140 -16.29 8.03 -11.63
CA SER A 140 -17.64 7.49 -11.86
C SER A 140 -18.32 7.08 -10.54
N GLY A 141 -19.60 6.72 -10.61
CA GLY A 141 -20.33 6.17 -9.45
C GLY A 141 -19.73 4.84 -8.97
N GLU A 142 -19.27 4.02 -9.91
CA GLU A 142 -18.64 2.73 -9.62
C GLU A 142 -17.27 2.90 -8.96
N GLU A 143 -16.41 3.79 -9.48
CA GLU A 143 -15.12 4.09 -8.89
C GLU A 143 -15.27 4.64 -7.46
N ARG A 144 -16.24 5.53 -7.21
CA ARG A 144 -16.54 5.98 -5.85
C ARG A 144 -17.04 4.86 -4.94
N ALA A 145 -17.82 3.91 -5.48
CA ALA A 145 -18.25 2.73 -4.73
C ALA A 145 -17.06 1.84 -4.35
N TRP A 146 -16.08 1.68 -5.23
CA TRP A 146 -14.83 0.99 -4.90
C TRP A 146 -14.05 1.71 -3.80
N GLY A 147 -13.92 3.03 -3.87
CA GLY A 147 -13.31 3.83 -2.79
C GLY A 147 -13.96 3.55 -1.43
N ARG A 148 -15.30 3.54 -1.34
CA ARG A 148 -16.04 3.20 -0.09
C ARG A 148 -15.78 1.77 0.39
N ARG A 149 -15.65 0.79 -0.55
CA ARG A 149 -15.34 -0.60 -0.19
C ARG A 149 -13.94 -0.69 0.43
N PHE A 150 -12.93 -0.03 -0.15
CA PHE A 150 -11.58 0.02 0.39
C PHE A 150 -11.53 0.73 1.74
N VAL A 151 -12.19 1.88 1.89
CA VAL A 151 -12.30 2.60 3.18
C VAL A 151 -12.80 1.66 4.28
N LYS A 152 -13.87 0.89 4.00
CA LYS A 152 -14.40 -0.09 4.95
C LYS A 152 -13.36 -1.18 5.28
N ARG A 153 -12.61 -1.67 4.28
CA ARG A 153 -11.59 -2.70 4.47
C ARG A 153 -10.37 -2.21 5.24
N PHE A 154 -10.02 -0.95 5.11
CA PHE A 154 -9.00 -0.30 5.92
C PHE A 154 -9.45 0.04 7.36
N GLY A 155 -10.67 -0.31 7.75
CA GLY A 155 -11.20 0.02 9.06
C GLY A 155 -11.48 1.51 9.27
N LEU A 156 -11.55 2.29 8.17
CA LEU A 156 -11.82 3.72 8.19
C LEU A 156 -13.34 4.00 8.21
N SER A 157 -13.70 5.21 8.64
CA SER A 157 -15.11 5.62 8.71
C SER A 157 -15.66 5.97 7.33
N THR A 158 -16.66 5.23 6.87
CA THR A 158 -17.36 5.55 5.63
C THR A 158 -18.27 6.79 5.75
N LEU A 159 -18.62 7.21 6.96
CA LEU A 159 -19.48 8.38 7.20
C LEU A 159 -18.73 9.70 7.02
N SER A 160 -17.45 9.73 7.34
CA SER A 160 -16.59 10.91 7.22
C SER A 160 -15.74 10.92 5.94
N TYR A 161 -15.80 9.84 5.15
CA TYR A 161 -15.04 9.71 3.91
C TYR A 161 -15.56 10.64 2.81
N ASP A 162 -14.70 11.47 2.26
CA ASP A 162 -14.98 12.27 1.06
C ASP A 162 -14.75 11.42 -0.21
N GLU A 163 -15.81 10.86 -0.75
CA GLU A 163 -15.77 10.01 -1.95
C GLU A 163 -15.44 10.74 -3.25
N ARG A 164 -15.46 12.08 -3.26
CA ARG A 164 -15.08 12.88 -4.41
C ARG A 164 -13.60 13.14 -4.45
N ARG A 165 -12.99 13.28 -3.27
CA ARG A 165 -11.56 13.55 -3.10
C ARG A 165 -10.79 12.28 -2.74
N PHE A 166 -11.48 11.18 -2.45
CA PHE A 166 -10.90 9.92 -1.95
C PHE A 166 -10.12 10.09 -0.64
N VAL A 167 -10.51 11.04 0.18
CA VAL A 167 -9.88 11.37 1.45
C VAL A 167 -10.68 10.83 2.62
N SER A 168 -10.02 10.14 3.53
CA SER A 168 -10.56 9.75 4.83
C SER A 168 -9.86 10.55 5.91
N PRO A 169 -10.61 11.34 6.72
CA PRO A 169 -10.02 12.06 7.82
C PRO A 169 -9.54 11.11 8.92
N GLY A 170 -8.48 11.51 9.58
CA GLY A 170 -7.88 10.81 10.71
C GLY A 170 -8.70 10.93 11.99
N LYS A 171 -8.12 10.43 13.09
CA LYS A 171 -8.72 10.44 14.44
C LYS A 171 -7.72 10.95 15.49
N GLY A 172 -6.81 11.85 15.11
CA GLY A 172 -5.80 12.40 16.02
C GLY A 172 -4.59 11.49 16.24
N THR A 173 -4.41 10.48 15.43
CA THR A 173 -3.24 9.59 15.47
C THR A 173 -2.73 9.29 14.08
N PRO A 174 -1.40 9.19 13.87
CA PRO A 174 -0.83 8.83 12.58
C PRO A 174 -1.43 7.51 12.06
N ALA A 175 -1.81 7.53 10.79
CA ALA A 175 -2.38 6.35 10.14
C ALA A 175 -1.30 5.36 9.70
N CYS A 176 -1.62 4.06 9.73
CA CYS A 176 -0.82 3.07 9.04
C CYS A 176 -0.99 3.24 7.53
N VAL A 177 0.08 3.51 6.82
CA VAL A 177 0.08 3.85 5.40
C VAL A 177 1.13 3.07 4.62
N PHE A 178 1.08 3.21 3.31
CA PHE A 178 2.17 2.80 2.44
C PHE A 178 3.26 3.89 2.46
N ASP A 179 4.29 3.69 3.29
CA ASP A 179 5.37 4.65 3.55
C ASP A 179 6.55 4.41 2.60
N HIS A 180 6.65 5.24 1.58
CA HIS A 180 7.73 5.26 0.59
C HIS A 180 8.13 6.69 0.25
N THR A 181 9.42 6.95 0.18
CA THR A 181 9.97 8.25 -0.27
C THR A 181 10.63 8.08 -1.64
N SER A 182 10.19 8.83 -2.64
CA SER A 182 10.76 8.79 -4.00
C SER A 182 12.26 9.13 -4.02
N LEU A 183 13.02 8.48 -4.91
CA LEU A 183 14.40 8.88 -5.23
C LEU A 183 14.47 10.18 -6.04
N LYS A 184 13.38 10.52 -6.71
CA LYS A 184 13.29 11.66 -7.64
C LYS A 184 11.99 12.42 -7.37
N PRO A 185 11.86 13.07 -6.19
CA PRO A 185 10.63 13.80 -5.84
C PRO A 185 10.27 14.89 -6.87
N GLU A 186 11.28 15.46 -7.56
CA GLU A 186 11.08 16.43 -8.63
C GLU A 186 10.40 15.87 -9.89
N LYS A 187 10.30 14.53 -10.00
CA LYS A 187 9.61 13.82 -11.10
C LYS A 187 8.21 13.36 -10.74
N LEU A 188 7.78 13.58 -9.50
CA LEU A 188 6.39 13.33 -9.12
C LEU A 188 5.50 14.30 -9.89
N ASP A 189 4.38 13.76 -10.37
CA ASP A 189 3.37 14.56 -11.05
C ASP A 189 2.78 15.60 -10.08
N ALA A 190 2.85 16.87 -10.43
CA ALA A 190 2.34 17.96 -9.61
C ALA A 190 0.83 17.84 -9.35
N ASP A 191 0.07 17.33 -10.34
CA ASP A 191 -1.37 17.12 -10.19
C ASP A 191 -1.67 15.95 -9.23
N VAL A 192 -0.80 14.94 -9.16
CA VAL A 192 -0.87 13.88 -8.14
C VAL A 192 -0.50 14.45 -6.77
N ALA A 193 0.55 15.27 -6.68
CA ALA A 193 0.95 15.90 -5.42
C ALA A 193 -0.17 16.76 -4.82
N ALA A 194 -0.93 17.45 -5.67
CA ALA A 194 -2.05 18.29 -5.24
C ALA A 194 -3.17 17.53 -4.49
N TYR A 195 -3.31 16.22 -4.66
CA TYR A 195 -4.25 15.45 -3.85
C TYR A 195 -3.90 15.42 -2.36
N PHE A 196 -2.65 15.67 -2.02
CA PHE A 196 -2.13 15.59 -0.66
C PHE A 196 -2.08 16.95 0.06
N ASP A 197 -2.22 18.07 -0.67
CA ASP A 197 -2.11 19.44 -0.12
C ASP A 197 -3.08 19.73 1.03
N SER A 198 -4.20 19.03 1.07
CA SER A 198 -5.25 19.26 2.07
C SER A 198 -5.31 18.20 3.16
N LEU A 199 -4.35 17.26 3.19
CA LEU A 199 -4.31 16.23 4.22
C LEU A 199 -3.65 16.77 5.48
N ASP A 200 -4.31 16.64 6.62
CA ASP A 200 -3.67 16.76 7.92
C ASP A 200 -3.06 15.42 8.32
N VAL A 201 -1.81 15.21 7.92
CA VAL A 201 -1.08 13.97 8.19
C VAL A 201 -0.88 13.74 9.69
N ALA A 202 -0.77 14.81 10.50
CA ALA A 202 -0.62 14.71 11.95
C ALA A 202 -1.90 14.19 12.60
N GLU A 203 -3.06 14.57 12.07
CA GLU A 203 -4.37 14.05 12.50
C GLU A 203 -4.66 12.65 11.94
N GLY A 204 -3.83 12.15 11.01
CA GLY A 204 -3.95 10.83 10.42
C GLY A 204 -4.82 10.76 9.18
N ASP A 205 -4.98 11.87 8.46
CA ASP A 205 -5.67 11.89 7.17
C ASP A 205 -4.95 11.03 6.15
N VAL A 206 -5.73 10.33 5.34
CA VAL A 206 -5.20 9.49 4.26
C VAL A 206 -5.98 9.65 2.97
N LEU A 207 -5.25 9.57 1.85
CA LEU A 207 -5.80 9.38 0.53
C LEU A 207 -5.94 7.86 0.27
N VAL A 208 -7.13 7.42 -0.10
CA VAL A 208 -7.39 6.04 -0.54
C VAL A 208 -7.28 6.01 -2.06
N ALA A 209 -6.39 5.18 -2.58
CA ALA A 209 -6.21 5.01 -4.01
C ALA A 209 -6.22 3.54 -4.39
N PHE A 210 -6.64 3.25 -5.62
CA PHE A 210 -6.68 1.89 -6.14
C PHE A 210 -6.47 1.89 -7.66
N GLY A 211 -6.20 0.71 -8.20
CA GLY A 211 -6.10 0.48 -9.63
C GLY A 211 -6.31 -0.99 -9.95
N TRP A 212 -6.34 -1.34 -11.23
CA TRP A 212 -6.57 -2.68 -11.70
C TRP A 212 -5.28 -3.30 -12.23
N ALA A 213 -5.05 -4.54 -11.87
CA ALA A 213 -4.08 -5.43 -12.52
C ALA A 213 -4.89 -6.38 -13.42
N LEU A 214 -4.71 -6.25 -14.72
CA LEU A 214 -5.43 -7.08 -15.69
C LEU A 214 -4.85 -8.49 -15.70
N ALA A 215 -5.68 -9.50 -15.93
CA ALA A 215 -5.27 -10.90 -15.97
C ALA A 215 -4.06 -11.13 -16.91
N GLU A 216 -4.09 -10.55 -18.11
CA GLU A 216 -3.01 -10.65 -19.11
C GLU A 216 -1.68 -10.00 -18.66
N ASP A 217 -1.73 -9.01 -17.76
CA ASP A 217 -0.54 -8.37 -17.20
C ASP A 217 -0.05 -9.14 -15.96
N LEU A 218 -0.95 -9.74 -15.19
CA LEU A 218 -0.63 -10.55 -14.03
C LEU A 218 0.17 -11.81 -14.40
N GLU A 219 -0.13 -12.45 -15.54
CA GLU A 219 0.63 -13.62 -16.04
C GLU A 219 2.13 -13.35 -16.19
N LYS A 220 2.54 -12.10 -16.45
CA LYS A 220 3.94 -11.71 -16.56
C LYS A 220 4.72 -11.79 -15.22
N HIS A 221 4.02 -12.01 -14.12
CA HIS A 221 4.59 -12.13 -12.77
C HIS A 221 4.73 -13.60 -12.31
N LEU A 222 4.34 -14.59 -13.12
CA LEU A 222 4.60 -16.00 -12.88
C LEU A 222 6.05 -16.35 -13.24
#